data_9d9ec4c5282321b6beb9aad74d32a6bb
#
_entry.id   9d9ec4c5282321b6beb9aad74d32a6bb
#
_cell.length_a   1.000
_cell.length_b   1.000
_cell.length_c   1.000
_cell.angle_alpha   90.00
_cell.angle_beta   90.00
_cell.angle_gamma   90.00
#
_symmetry.space_group_name_H-M   'P 1'
#
loop_
_entity.id
_entity.type
_entity.pdbx_description
1 polymer ?
#
loop_
_entity_poly.entity_id
_entity_poly.type
_entity_poly.pdbx_seq_one_letter_code
_entity_poly.pdbx_strand_id
1 'polypeptide(L)'
;MKREFISAFRSEVWLLARHPATALMIALAAVLYVVAAATSSEVLIMVAGDDPYTLGGAIGFIGNLVDAGDVLGSVARTSFASTVVWIPVTILYAVYATSRDFESVAYAVSRSRGVSQAAIVITKLLVNCTLVGAVYLLSTTALYLTKMAQWDVGASCSGFAQFVSIALMIALLLISMYAATFALYLLTRSVVASSVVAIAVSTFVMVWFPSTYGSGQPSLMLMLSPVYYLMNLCSLSMQNVGVIQVLLYAGGTVLVSVGVALVSLFVRTAVR
;
A
#
# COMPACT_ATOMS: atom_id res chain seq x y z
N MET A 1 18.17 -7.92 24.84
CA MET A 1 17.14 -8.06 23.79
C MET A 1 15.91 -7.18 24.00
N LYS A 2 15.08 -7.34 25.04
CA LYS A 2 13.85 -6.54 25.22
C LYS A 2 14.11 -5.03 25.39
N ARG A 3 15.09 -4.62 26.18
CA ARG A 3 15.45 -3.19 26.38
C ARG A 3 16.04 -2.56 25.13
N GLU A 4 16.83 -3.29 24.35
CA GLU A 4 17.42 -2.82 23.08
C GLU A 4 16.34 -2.56 22.03
N PHE A 5 15.37 -3.50 21.93
CA PHE A 5 14.24 -3.34 21.02
C PHE A 5 13.38 -2.11 21.36
N ILE A 6 13.06 -1.90 22.65
CA ILE A 6 12.26 -0.74 23.07
C ILE A 6 13.00 0.58 22.79
N SER A 7 14.32 0.63 23.05
CA SER A 7 15.11 1.83 22.78
C SER A 7 15.22 2.09 21.26
N ALA A 8 15.42 1.04 20.46
CA ALA A 8 15.44 1.13 19.00
C ALA A 8 14.09 1.61 18.46
N PHE A 9 12.99 1.02 18.93
CA PHE A 9 11.63 1.42 18.52
C PHE A 9 11.35 2.91 18.84
N ARG A 10 11.68 3.36 20.04
CA ARG A 10 11.48 4.77 20.45
C ARG A 10 12.32 5.72 19.60
N SER A 11 13.56 5.35 19.28
CA SER A 11 14.41 6.15 18.39
C SER A 11 13.88 6.21 16.97
N GLU A 12 13.35 5.10 16.45
CA GLU A 12 12.76 5.05 15.11
C GLU A 12 11.49 5.90 14.99
N VAL A 13 10.60 5.87 15.99
CA VAL A 13 9.41 6.72 16.01
C VAL A 13 9.80 8.20 16.02
N TRP A 14 10.83 8.57 16.78
CA TRP A 14 11.31 9.95 16.81
C TRP A 14 11.98 10.39 15.49
N LEU A 15 12.76 9.49 14.89
CA LEU A 15 13.36 9.71 13.56
C LEU A 15 12.29 9.85 12.48
N LEU A 16 11.27 8.99 12.52
CA LEU A 16 10.15 9.02 11.59
C LEU A 16 9.45 10.39 11.58
N ALA A 17 9.19 10.96 12.76
CA ALA A 17 8.52 12.26 12.89
C ALA A 17 9.32 13.43 12.26
N ARG A 18 10.64 13.26 12.10
CA ARG A 18 11.55 14.25 11.51
C ARG A 18 12.03 13.88 10.09
N HIS A 19 11.61 12.73 9.60
CA HIS A 19 12.05 12.26 8.29
C HIS A 19 11.32 12.99 7.17
N PRO A 20 12.01 13.59 6.19
CA PRO A 20 11.36 14.33 5.12
C PRO A 20 10.46 13.47 4.24
N ALA A 21 10.75 12.16 4.10
CA ALA A 21 9.85 11.23 3.40
C ALA A 21 8.49 11.11 4.09
N THR A 22 8.45 11.16 5.42
CA THR A 22 7.21 11.14 6.20
C THR A 22 6.38 12.39 5.93
N ALA A 23 7.02 13.56 5.98
CA ALA A 23 6.36 14.83 5.67
C ALA A 23 5.84 14.83 4.22
N LEU A 24 6.62 14.33 3.27
CA LEU A 24 6.21 14.23 1.87
C LEU A 24 5.03 13.28 1.69
N MET A 25 5.05 12.10 2.34
CA MET A 25 3.94 11.15 2.28
C MET A 25 2.65 11.74 2.85
N ILE A 26 2.72 12.44 3.99
CA ILE A 26 1.55 13.10 4.59
C ILE A 26 1.05 14.23 3.69
N ALA A 27 1.94 15.03 3.11
CA ALA A 27 1.57 16.09 2.17
C ALA A 27 0.89 15.53 0.91
N LEU A 28 1.42 14.44 0.34
CA LEU A 28 0.79 13.75 -0.79
C LEU A 28 -0.58 13.18 -0.42
N ALA A 29 -0.72 12.58 0.77
CA ALA A 29 -2.01 12.10 1.26
C ALA A 29 -3.03 13.25 1.38
N ALA A 30 -2.60 14.41 1.89
CA ALA A 30 -3.46 15.59 1.99
C ALA A 30 -3.86 16.13 0.59
N VAL A 31 -2.93 16.18 -0.35
CA VAL A 31 -3.22 16.58 -1.75
C VAL A 31 -4.21 15.61 -2.39
N LEU A 32 -3.97 14.31 -2.26
CA LEU A 32 -4.89 13.28 -2.77
C LEU A 32 -6.29 13.40 -2.18
N TYR A 33 -6.36 13.63 -0.87
CA TYR A 33 -7.63 13.87 -0.19
C TYR A 33 -8.35 15.10 -0.77
N VAL A 34 -7.66 16.25 -0.88
CA VAL A 34 -8.25 17.50 -1.40
C VAL A 34 -8.72 17.33 -2.84
N VAL A 35 -7.90 16.72 -3.70
CA VAL A 35 -8.27 16.45 -5.09
C VAL A 35 -9.46 15.51 -5.16
N ALA A 36 -9.46 14.41 -4.44
CA ALA A 36 -10.56 13.46 -4.44
C ALA A 36 -11.85 14.00 -3.80
N ALA A 37 -11.75 14.87 -2.79
CA ALA A 37 -12.90 15.54 -2.20
C ALA A 37 -13.51 16.60 -3.11
N ALA A 38 -12.66 17.34 -3.86
CA ALA A 38 -13.10 18.42 -4.74
C ALA A 38 -13.67 17.91 -6.08
N THR A 39 -13.27 16.73 -6.55
CA THR A 39 -13.75 16.18 -7.81
C THR A 39 -15.16 15.61 -7.65
N SER A 40 -16.06 16.03 -8.53
CA SER A 40 -17.32 15.32 -8.74
C SER A 40 -17.02 13.92 -9.26
N SER A 41 -17.84 12.95 -8.87
CA SER A 41 -17.65 11.51 -9.03
C SER A 41 -17.38 11.00 -10.46
N GLU A 42 -17.58 11.82 -11.48
CA GLU A 42 -17.49 11.43 -12.87
C GLU A 42 -16.08 11.50 -13.48
N VAL A 43 -15.12 12.16 -12.80
CA VAL A 43 -13.82 12.54 -13.43
C VAL A 43 -12.63 11.79 -12.86
N LEU A 44 -12.78 11.06 -11.76
CA LEU A 44 -11.63 10.45 -11.09
C LEU A 44 -11.36 9.04 -11.59
N ILE A 45 -10.35 8.94 -12.43
CA ILE A 45 -9.58 7.74 -12.75
C ILE A 45 -10.31 6.80 -13.72
N MET A 46 -9.60 6.42 -14.75
CA MET A 46 -9.96 5.52 -15.82
C MET A 46 -10.63 4.25 -15.28
N VAL A 47 -11.94 4.29 -15.22
CA VAL A 47 -12.79 3.15 -14.91
C VAL A 47 -13.09 2.47 -16.24
N ALA A 48 -12.88 1.17 -16.32
CA ALA A 48 -13.43 0.38 -17.41
C ALA A 48 -14.95 0.55 -17.36
N GLY A 49 -15.58 0.85 -18.50
CA GLY A 49 -17.03 1.05 -18.59
C GLY A 49 -17.82 -0.19 -18.21
N ASP A 50 -19.15 -0.12 -18.35
CA ASP A 50 -20.11 -1.15 -17.95
C ASP A 50 -19.86 -2.53 -18.55
N ASP A 51 -19.16 -2.61 -19.68
CA ASP A 51 -18.77 -3.86 -20.31
C ASP A 51 -17.30 -4.17 -20.00
N PRO A 52 -17.02 -5.23 -19.21
CA PRO A 52 -15.66 -5.66 -18.91
C PRO A 52 -14.88 -6.05 -20.18
N TYR A 53 -15.52 -6.23 -21.31
CA TYR A 53 -14.91 -6.53 -22.60
C TYR A 53 -14.60 -5.29 -23.43
N THR A 54 -15.25 -4.16 -23.18
CA THR A 54 -14.92 -2.88 -23.83
C THR A 54 -13.93 -2.09 -22.98
N LEU A 55 -12.72 -2.57 -22.97
CA LEU A 55 -11.59 -1.97 -22.25
C LEU A 55 -11.17 -0.62 -22.85
N GLY A 56 -12.03 0.37 -22.79
CA GLY A 56 -11.68 1.74 -23.08
C GLY A 56 -10.77 2.38 -22.03
N GLY A 57 -10.67 1.79 -20.83
CA GLY A 57 -9.86 2.24 -19.73
C GLY A 57 -8.66 1.32 -19.48
N ALA A 58 -7.48 1.77 -19.77
CA ALA A 58 -6.28 0.94 -19.74
C ALA A 58 -5.78 0.61 -18.32
N ILE A 59 -6.18 1.34 -17.29
CA ILE A 59 -5.59 1.20 -15.94
C ILE A 59 -6.69 1.43 -14.93
N GLY A 60 -7.05 0.42 -14.14
CA GLY A 60 -7.86 0.72 -12.99
C GLY A 60 -8.94 -0.30 -12.65
N PHE A 61 -10.01 0.21 -12.11
CA PHE A 61 -11.13 -0.55 -11.57
C PHE A 61 -12.02 -1.07 -12.69
N ILE A 62 -12.59 -2.24 -12.46
CA ILE A 62 -13.62 -2.81 -13.32
C ILE A 62 -14.98 -2.49 -12.67
N GLY A 63 -15.85 -1.83 -13.43
CA GLY A 63 -17.20 -1.47 -13.03
C GLY A 63 -17.41 0.04 -12.81
N ASN A 64 -18.66 0.40 -12.53
CA ASN A 64 -19.04 1.80 -12.32
C ASN A 64 -18.70 2.26 -10.90
N LEU A 65 -18.07 3.44 -10.79
CA LEU A 65 -17.84 4.09 -9.49
C LEU A 65 -19.14 4.55 -8.85
N VAL A 66 -20.08 5.01 -9.67
CA VAL A 66 -21.36 5.55 -9.23
C VAL A 66 -22.48 4.68 -9.77
N ASP A 67 -23.30 4.17 -8.87
CA ASP A 67 -24.52 3.43 -9.17
C ASP A 67 -25.69 4.08 -8.40
N ALA A 68 -26.69 4.55 -9.15
CA ALA A 68 -27.88 5.17 -8.55
C ALA A 68 -28.69 4.21 -7.67
N GLY A 69 -28.58 2.89 -7.89
CA GLY A 69 -29.23 1.86 -7.07
C GLY A 69 -28.46 1.51 -5.78
N ASP A 70 -27.17 1.86 -5.71
CA ASP A 70 -26.29 1.56 -4.57
C ASP A 70 -25.44 2.79 -4.20
N VAL A 71 -26.06 3.78 -3.58
CA VAL A 71 -25.39 5.04 -3.22
C VAL A 71 -24.31 4.83 -2.17
N LEU A 72 -24.53 3.98 -1.16
CA LEU A 72 -23.53 3.66 -0.13
C LEU A 72 -22.31 2.96 -0.72
N GLY A 73 -22.51 2.00 -1.60
CA GLY A 73 -21.42 1.34 -2.33
C GLY A 73 -20.68 2.33 -3.23
N SER A 74 -21.37 3.28 -3.85
CA SER A 74 -20.76 4.33 -4.66
C SER A 74 -19.86 5.24 -3.83
N VAL A 75 -20.27 5.63 -2.62
CA VAL A 75 -19.42 6.39 -1.67
C VAL A 75 -18.15 5.59 -1.33
N ALA A 76 -18.28 4.30 -1.05
CA ALA A 76 -17.14 3.44 -0.74
C ALA A 76 -16.19 3.31 -1.94
N ARG A 77 -16.72 3.02 -3.13
CA ARG A 77 -15.94 2.87 -4.36
C ARG A 77 -15.16 4.14 -4.73
N THR A 78 -15.82 5.30 -4.68
CA THR A 78 -15.16 6.58 -4.95
C THR A 78 -14.07 6.89 -3.92
N SER A 79 -14.24 6.49 -2.67
CA SER A 79 -13.22 6.64 -1.63
C SER A 79 -12.00 5.74 -1.87
N PHE A 80 -12.20 4.54 -2.43
CA PHE A 80 -11.12 3.61 -2.76
C PHE A 80 -10.43 3.93 -4.11
N ALA A 81 -11.03 4.75 -4.96
CA ALA A 81 -10.44 5.11 -6.25
C ALA A 81 -9.02 5.69 -6.13
N SER A 82 -8.73 6.43 -5.06
CA SER A 82 -7.40 6.98 -4.78
C SER A 82 -6.32 5.90 -4.53
N THR A 83 -6.70 4.65 -4.28
CA THR A 83 -5.76 3.54 -3.99
C THR A 83 -4.76 3.32 -5.13
N VAL A 84 -5.15 3.55 -6.39
CA VAL A 84 -4.25 3.48 -7.54
C VAL A 84 -3.02 4.38 -7.36
N VAL A 85 -3.22 5.58 -6.81
CA VAL A 85 -2.12 6.54 -6.57
C VAL A 85 -1.31 6.14 -5.33
N TRP A 86 -1.93 5.48 -4.36
CA TRP A 86 -1.22 4.98 -3.20
C TRP A 86 -0.17 3.91 -3.52
N ILE A 87 -0.33 3.18 -4.64
CA ILE A 87 0.64 2.18 -5.08
C ILE A 87 2.03 2.81 -5.32
N PRO A 88 2.20 3.74 -6.28
CA PRO A 88 3.50 4.37 -6.50
C PRO A 88 3.97 5.20 -5.30
N VAL A 89 3.07 5.84 -4.55
CA VAL A 89 3.43 6.58 -3.33
C VAL A 89 4.07 5.65 -2.30
N THR A 90 3.49 4.47 -2.06
CA THR A 90 4.04 3.48 -1.12
C THR A 90 5.40 2.96 -1.57
N ILE A 91 5.57 2.67 -2.87
CA ILE A 91 6.85 2.22 -3.43
C ILE A 91 7.93 3.29 -3.25
N LEU A 92 7.67 4.51 -3.66
CA LEU A 92 8.62 5.61 -3.57
C LEU A 92 8.97 5.92 -2.12
N TYR A 93 7.97 5.92 -1.24
CA TYR A 93 8.20 6.08 0.20
C TYR A 93 9.09 4.98 0.75
N ALA A 94 8.81 3.71 0.42
CA ALA A 94 9.59 2.57 0.89
C ALA A 94 11.07 2.68 0.48
N VAL A 95 11.32 2.99 -0.79
CA VAL A 95 12.70 3.10 -1.30
C VAL A 95 13.42 4.30 -0.70
N TYR A 96 12.79 5.48 -0.69
CA TYR A 96 13.40 6.71 -0.22
C TYR A 96 13.66 6.69 1.30
N ALA A 97 12.70 6.26 2.10
CA ALA A 97 12.87 6.13 3.55
C ALA A 97 13.98 5.12 3.88
N THR A 98 13.99 3.97 3.18
CA THR A 98 14.97 2.92 3.42
C THR A 98 16.38 3.35 3.01
N SER A 99 16.55 3.99 1.84
CA SER A 99 17.88 4.42 1.37
C SER A 99 18.50 5.39 2.35
N ARG A 100 17.75 6.40 2.74
CA ARG A 100 18.26 7.44 3.62
C ARG A 100 18.56 6.92 5.03
N ASP A 101 17.80 5.97 5.51
CA ASP A 101 18.00 5.36 6.81
C ASP A 101 19.29 4.53 6.87
N PHE A 102 19.54 3.69 5.86
CA PHE A 102 20.72 2.81 5.83
C PHE A 102 22.01 3.52 5.41
N GLU A 103 21.91 4.67 4.77
CA GLU A 103 23.04 5.55 4.43
C GLU A 103 23.36 6.57 5.53
N SER A 104 22.50 6.67 6.55
CA SER A 104 22.65 7.67 7.61
C SER A 104 23.74 7.32 8.62
N VAL A 105 24.36 8.37 9.19
CA VAL A 105 25.28 8.25 10.32
C VAL A 105 24.59 7.57 11.52
N ALA A 106 23.29 7.78 11.71
CA ALA A 106 22.52 7.17 12.80
C ALA A 106 22.53 5.63 12.72
N TYR A 107 22.49 5.06 11.52
CA TYR A 107 22.62 3.61 11.34
C TYR A 107 24.00 3.10 11.78
N ALA A 108 25.07 3.79 11.36
CA ALA A 108 26.44 3.43 11.73
C ALA A 108 26.65 3.53 13.25
N VAL A 109 26.12 4.58 13.90
CA VAL A 109 26.18 4.77 15.35
C VAL A 109 25.37 3.70 16.09
N SER A 110 24.19 3.32 15.60
CA SER A 110 23.40 2.25 16.21
C SER A 110 24.15 0.90 16.18
N ARG A 111 24.83 0.64 15.08
CA ARG A 111 25.69 -0.54 14.92
C ARG A 111 26.90 -0.53 15.86
N SER A 112 27.59 0.59 15.99
CA SER A 112 28.73 0.72 16.89
C SER A 112 28.35 0.56 18.37
N ARG A 113 27.11 0.86 18.73
CA ARG A 113 26.53 0.65 20.07
C ARG A 113 26.06 -0.79 20.31
N GLY A 114 26.29 -1.71 19.39
CA GLY A 114 25.97 -3.13 19.55
C GLY A 114 24.51 -3.50 19.28
N VAL A 115 23.68 -2.59 18.71
CA VAL A 115 22.31 -2.90 18.33
C VAL A 115 22.32 -3.93 17.20
N SER A 116 21.60 -5.04 17.37
CA SER A 116 21.56 -6.10 16.37
C SER A 116 20.90 -5.60 15.06
N GLN A 117 21.43 -6.05 13.92
CA GLN A 117 20.86 -5.70 12.60
C GLN A 117 19.41 -6.12 12.46
N ALA A 118 19.07 -7.29 13.00
CA ALA A 118 17.70 -7.79 12.99
C ALA A 118 16.75 -6.85 13.76
N ALA A 119 17.15 -6.34 14.92
CA ALA A 119 16.35 -5.39 15.69
C ALA A 119 16.12 -4.09 14.91
N ILE A 120 17.15 -3.58 14.21
CA ILE A 120 17.02 -2.37 13.38
C ILE A 120 16.04 -2.59 12.23
N VAL A 121 16.16 -3.70 11.49
CA VAL A 121 15.29 -4.01 10.34
C VAL A 121 13.85 -4.19 10.79
N ILE A 122 13.62 -4.97 11.84
CA ILE A 122 12.27 -5.26 12.33
C ILE A 122 11.60 -3.99 12.86
N THR A 123 12.30 -3.17 13.64
CA THR A 123 11.75 -1.90 14.15
C THR A 123 11.44 -0.91 13.02
N LYS A 124 12.32 -0.78 12.03
CA LYS A 124 12.07 0.08 10.86
C LYS A 124 10.86 -0.39 10.05
N LEU A 125 10.78 -1.68 9.75
CA LEU A 125 9.61 -2.24 9.07
C LEU A 125 8.34 -1.96 9.86
N LEU A 126 8.32 -2.29 11.15
CA LEU A 126 7.13 -2.14 11.99
C LEU A 126 6.65 -0.68 12.05
N VAL A 127 7.56 0.27 12.30
CA VAL A 127 7.23 1.69 12.43
C VAL A 127 6.73 2.26 11.09
N ASN A 128 7.43 1.98 9.99
CA ASN A 128 7.02 2.50 8.68
C ASN A 128 5.76 1.81 8.14
N CYS A 129 5.58 0.51 8.35
CA CYS A 129 4.34 -0.20 8.00
C CYS A 129 3.13 0.38 8.75
N THR A 130 3.30 0.66 10.06
CA THR A 130 2.26 1.32 10.86
C THR A 130 1.92 2.70 10.31
N LEU A 131 2.93 3.48 9.91
CA LEU A 131 2.71 4.80 9.31
C LEU A 131 1.94 4.71 8.00
N VAL A 132 2.37 3.85 7.07
CA VAL A 132 1.69 3.66 5.76
C VAL A 132 0.23 3.28 5.98
N GLY A 133 -0.03 2.28 6.83
CA GLY A 133 -1.39 1.85 7.16
C GLY A 133 -2.22 2.95 7.79
N ALA A 134 -1.67 3.67 8.78
CA ALA A 134 -2.38 4.74 9.48
C ALA A 134 -2.73 5.91 8.56
N VAL A 135 -1.76 6.40 7.75
CA VAL A 135 -2.00 7.52 6.84
C VAL A 135 -3.02 7.15 5.78
N TYR A 136 -2.93 5.93 5.22
CA TYR A 136 -3.94 5.43 4.28
C TYR A 136 -5.34 5.38 4.91
N LEU A 137 -5.47 4.73 6.07
CA LEU A 137 -6.77 4.58 6.74
C LEU A 137 -7.38 5.93 7.12
N LEU A 138 -6.59 6.85 7.66
CA LEU A 138 -7.06 8.18 8.03
C LEU A 138 -7.54 8.97 6.80
N SER A 139 -6.75 9.01 5.73
CA SER A 139 -7.10 9.75 4.51
C SER A 139 -8.34 9.17 3.81
N THR A 140 -8.43 7.84 3.71
CA THR A 140 -9.55 7.16 3.05
C THR A 140 -10.83 7.25 3.88
N THR A 141 -10.73 7.15 5.22
CA THR A 141 -11.90 7.33 6.10
C THR A 141 -12.39 8.78 6.08
N ALA A 142 -11.49 9.74 6.09
CA ALA A 142 -11.85 11.15 5.96
C ALA A 142 -12.57 11.41 4.61
N LEU A 143 -12.07 10.82 3.53
CA LEU A 143 -12.69 10.94 2.20
C LEU A 143 -14.09 10.31 2.18
N TYR A 144 -14.24 9.11 2.75
CA TYR A 144 -15.53 8.44 2.86
C TYR A 144 -16.57 9.31 3.59
N LEU A 145 -16.20 9.86 4.74
CA LEU A 145 -17.10 10.74 5.52
C LEU A 145 -17.43 12.03 4.76
N THR A 146 -16.45 12.60 4.05
CA THR A 146 -16.69 13.78 3.21
C THR A 146 -17.65 13.49 2.07
N LYS A 147 -17.50 12.35 1.38
CA LYS A 147 -18.41 11.93 0.30
C LYS A 147 -19.80 11.61 0.80
N MET A 148 -19.93 10.97 1.97
CA MET A 148 -21.25 10.80 2.62
C MET A 148 -21.96 12.12 2.88
N ALA A 149 -21.23 13.12 3.40
CA ALA A 149 -21.78 14.44 3.64
C ALA A 149 -22.14 15.19 2.34
N GLN A 150 -21.33 15.07 1.29
CA GLN A 150 -21.57 15.70 -0.01
C GLN A 150 -22.81 15.13 -0.73
N TRP A 151 -23.08 13.84 -0.56
CA TRP A 151 -24.18 13.15 -1.23
C TRP A 151 -25.43 13.01 -0.36
N ASP A 152 -25.42 13.63 0.83
CA ASP A 152 -26.49 13.58 1.82
C ASP A 152 -26.94 12.13 2.17
N VAL A 153 -25.98 11.23 2.26
CA VAL A 153 -26.23 9.81 2.54
C VAL A 153 -26.30 9.59 4.03
N GLY A 154 -27.40 9.04 4.49
CA GLY A 154 -27.58 8.67 5.91
C GLY A 154 -26.55 7.64 6.39
N ALA A 155 -26.02 7.83 7.59
CA ALA A 155 -25.07 6.90 8.18
C ALA A 155 -25.72 5.53 8.44
N SER A 156 -25.16 4.47 7.81
CA SER A 156 -25.51 3.08 8.07
C SER A 156 -24.36 2.39 8.78
N CYS A 157 -24.61 1.84 9.97
CA CYS A 157 -23.59 1.10 10.71
C CYS A 157 -23.03 -0.10 9.91
N SER A 158 -23.89 -0.79 9.17
CA SER A 158 -23.47 -1.93 8.34
C SER A 158 -22.61 -1.50 7.16
N GLY A 159 -22.97 -0.43 6.47
CA GLY A 159 -22.18 0.13 5.36
C GLY A 159 -20.82 0.64 5.81
N PHE A 160 -20.75 1.31 6.95
CA PHE A 160 -19.50 1.75 7.53
C PHE A 160 -18.60 0.59 7.96
N ALA A 161 -19.14 -0.46 8.57
CA ALA A 161 -18.39 -1.65 8.95
C ALA A 161 -17.81 -2.38 7.72
N GLN A 162 -18.57 -2.48 6.63
CA GLN A 162 -18.11 -3.05 5.38
C GLN A 162 -16.97 -2.19 4.76
N PHE A 163 -17.16 -0.87 4.72
CA PHE A 163 -16.12 0.06 4.26
C PHE A 163 -14.82 -0.10 5.06
N VAL A 164 -14.90 -0.11 6.41
CA VAL A 164 -13.72 -0.27 7.27
C VAL A 164 -13.04 -1.62 7.05
N SER A 165 -13.80 -2.69 6.87
CA SER A 165 -13.24 -4.02 6.57
C SER A 165 -12.42 -4.00 5.28
N ILE A 166 -12.92 -3.40 4.21
CA ILE A 166 -12.22 -3.29 2.93
C ILE A 166 -11.00 -2.36 3.06
N ALA A 167 -11.16 -1.22 3.72
CA ALA A 167 -10.07 -0.28 3.96
C ALA A 167 -8.90 -0.93 4.73
N LEU A 168 -9.19 -1.76 5.72
CA LEU A 168 -8.18 -2.53 6.46
C LEU A 168 -7.48 -3.56 5.57
N MET A 169 -8.21 -4.27 4.72
CA MET A 169 -7.59 -5.21 3.77
C MET A 169 -6.67 -4.49 2.78
N ILE A 170 -7.08 -3.34 2.25
CA ILE A 170 -6.24 -2.54 1.37
C ILE A 170 -5.01 -2.02 2.12
N ALA A 171 -5.16 -1.54 3.35
CA ALA A 171 -4.03 -1.09 4.17
C ALA A 171 -3.00 -2.22 4.39
N LEU A 172 -3.46 -3.46 4.67
CA LEU A 172 -2.58 -4.62 4.80
C LEU A 172 -1.83 -4.96 3.51
N LEU A 173 -2.48 -4.82 2.35
CA LEU A 173 -1.83 -5.01 1.05
C LEU A 173 -0.80 -3.91 0.76
N LEU A 174 -1.07 -2.65 1.08
CA LEU A 174 -0.08 -1.56 0.97
C LEU A 174 1.10 -1.79 1.92
N ILE A 175 0.86 -2.29 3.13
CA ILE A 175 1.91 -2.69 4.07
C ILE A 175 2.77 -3.82 3.48
N SER A 176 2.15 -4.83 2.88
CA SER A 176 2.88 -5.94 2.24
C SER A 176 3.72 -5.45 1.05
N MET A 177 3.20 -4.51 0.27
CA MET A 177 3.93 -3.88 -0.84
C MET A 177 5.09 -3.03 -0.34
N TYR A 178 4.92 -2.27 0.76
CA TYR A 178 6.00 -1.57 1.43
C TYR A 178 7.12 -2.56 1.83
N ALA A 179 6.77 -3.66 2.50
CA ALA A 179 7.72 -4.65 2.96
C ALA A 179 8.49 -5.32 1.81
N ALA A 180 7.79 -5.67 0.72
CA ALA A 180 8.41 -6.24 -0.48
C ALA A 180 9.39 -5.25 -1.14
N THR A 181 8.99 -3.98 -1.27
CA THR A 181 9.84 -2.93 -1.84
C THR A 181 11.05 -2.63 -0.95
N PHE A 182 10.85 -2.63 0.37
CA PHE A 182 11.93 -2.51 1.35
C PHE A 182 12.97 -3.64 1.18
N ALA A 183 12.51 -4.89 1.07
CA ALA A 183 13.40 -6.04 0.85
C ALA A 183 14.13 -5.93 -0.49
N LEU A 184 13.44 -5.53 -1.56
CA LEU A 184 14.02 -5.30 -2.88
C LEU A 184 15.13 -4.24 -2.84
N TYR A 185 14.91 -3.13 -2.11
CA TYR A 185 15.97 -2.13 -1.92
C TYR A 185 17.18 -2.71 -1.17
N LEU A 186 16.98 -3.49 -0.12
CA LEU A 186 18.10 -4.11 0.59
C LEU A 186 18.90 -5.09 -0.26
N LEU A 187 18.25 -5.75 -1.22
CA LEU A 187 18.92 -6.62 -2.20
C LEU A 187 19.72 -5.82 -3.21
N THR A 188 19.11 -4.83 -3.85
CA THR A 188 19.71 -4.06 -4.97
C THR A 188 20.62 -2.95 -4.51
N ARG A 189 20.34 -2.34 -3.35
CA ARG A 189 21.02 -1.12 -2.84
C ARG A 189 21.00 0.06 -3.82
N SER A 190 20.09 0.03 -4.75
CA SER A 190 19.91 1.09 -5.74
C SER A 190 18.49 1.63 -5.65
N VAL A 191 18.38 2.92 -5.36
CA VAL A 191 17.10 3.65 -5.34
C VAL A 191 16.40 3.52 -6.69
N VAL A 192 17.16 3.74 -7.77
CA VAL A 192 16.62 3.69 -9.13
C VAL A 192 16.18 2.29 -9.50
N ALA A 193 17.03 1.28 -9.30
CA ALA A 193 16.70 -0.10 -9.68
C ALA A 193 15.47 -0.63 -8.91
N SER A 194 15.41 -0.44 -7.59
CA SER A 194 14.28 -0.89 -6.79
C SER A 194 12.98 -0.15 -7.11
N SER A 195 13.03 1.16 -7.35
CA SER A 195 11.84 1.93 -7.74
C SER A 195 11.33 1.51 -9.12
N VAL A 196 12.23 1.43 -10.10
CA VAL A 196 11.85 1.07 -11.48
C VAL A 196 11.27 -0.33 -11.53
N VAL A 197 11.90 -1.32 -10.89
CA VAL A 197 11.39 -2.70 -10.87
C VAL A 197 10.03 -2.78 -10.17
N ALA A 198 9.90 -2.17 -8.99
CA ALA A 198 8.64 -2.23 -8.24
C ALA A 198 7.50 -1.52 -8.97
N ILE A 199 7.73 -0.35 -9.57
CA ILE A 199 6.73 0.38 -10.36
C ILE A 199 6.39 -0.37 -11.63
N ALA A 200 7.39 -0.88 -12.37
CA ALA A 200 7.18 -1.62 -13.61
C ALA A 200 6.33 -2.88 -13.38
N VAL A 201 6.65 -3.67 -12.34
CA VAL A 201 5.86 -4.86 -11.97
C VAL A 201 4.44 -4.46 -11.58
N SER A 202 4.27 -3.42 -10.78
CA SER A 202 2.95 -2.95 -10.38
C SER A 202 2.12 -2.47 -11.57
N THR A 203 2.69 -1.66 -12.45
CA THR A 203 2.03 -1.16 -13.66
C THR A 203 1.68 -2.31 -14.60
N PHE A 204 2.59 -3.27 -14.80
CA PHE A 204 2.33 -4.45 -15.60
C PHE A 204 1.11 -5.24 -15.12
N VAL A 205 1.02 -5.46 -13.79
CA VAL A 205 -0.13 -6.14 -13.19
C VAL A 205 -1.41 -5.33 -13.36
N MET A 206 -1.37 -3.99 -13.18
CA MET A 206 -2.53 -3.11 -13.38
C MET A 206 -3.06 -3.17 -14.82
N VAL A 207 -2.16 -3.20 -15.80
CA VAL A 207 -2.53 -3.27 -17.23
C VAL A 207 -3.02 -4.66 -17.61
N TRP A 208 -2.45 -5.70 -17.03
CA TRP A 208 -2.82 -7.07 -17.38
C TRP A 208 -4.06 -7.58 -16.63
N PHE A 209 -4.35 -7.02 -15.45
CA PHE A 209 -5.49 -7.44 -14.63
C PHE A 209 -6.82 -7.45 -15.40
N PRO A 210 -7.19 -6.39 -16.16
CA PRO A 210 -8.45 -6.39 -16.90
C PRO A 210 -8.56 -7.50 -17.94
N SER A 211 -7.46 -7.85 -18.62
CA SER A 211 -7.48 -8.89 -19.67
C SER A 211 -7.73 -10.30 -19.12
N THR A 212 -7.45 -10.53 -17.85
CA THR A 212 -7.68 -11.83 -17.19
C THR A 212 -9.05 -11.96 -16.56
N TYR A 213 -9.77 -10.84 -16.40
CA TYR A 213 -11.07 -10.81 -15.75
C TYR A 213 -12.12 -11.61 -16.50
N GLY A 214 -12.12 -11.55 -17.85
CA GLY A 214 -13.04 -12.31 -18.71
C GLY A 214 -12.67 -13.80 -18.88
N SER A 215 -11.43 -14.21 -18.58
CA SER A 215 -10.96 -15.59 -18.78
C SER A 215 -11.27 -16.54 -17.60
N GLY A 216 -11.79 -16.02 -16.49
CA GLY A 216 -12.24 -16.79 -15.32
C GLY A 216 -11.13 -17.42 -14.47
N GLN A 217 -9.87 -17.39 -14.91
CA GLN A 217 -8.75 -17.92 -14.11
C GLN A 217 -7.55 -16.98 -14.16
N PRO A 218 -7.22 -16.31 -13.04
CA PRO A 218 -6.01 -15.48 -12.95
C PRO A 218 -4.77 -16.36 -13.07
N SER A 219 -3.77 -15.89 -13.81
CA SER A 219 -2.48 -16.57 -13.84
C SER A 219 -1.81 -16.52 -12.45
N LEU A 220 -1.06 -17.58 -12.11
CA LEU A 220 -0.31 -17.64 -10.85
C LEU A 220 0.59 -16.41 -10.66
N MET A 221 1.12 -15.88 -11.76
CA MET A 221 2.02 -14.72 -11.76
C MET A 221 1.31 -13.44 -11.29
N LEU A 222 0.05 -13.24 -11.63
CA LEU A 222 -0.76 -12.13 -11.13
C LEU A 222 -1.05 -12.27 -9.64
N MET A 223 -1.39 -13.49 -9.21
CA MET A 223 -1.70 -13.79 -7.81
C MET A 223 -0.50 -13.57 -6.86
N LEU A 224 0.73 -13.53 -7.38
CA LEU A 224 1.93 -13.22 -6.59
C LEU A 224 2.10 -11.71 -6.34
N SER A 225 1.30 -10.85 -6.96
CA SER A 225 1.40 -9.40 -6.78
C SER A 225 0.34 -8.87 -5.82
N PRO A 226 0.71 -8.00 -4.85
CA PRO A 226 -0.28 -7.33 -3.99
C PRO A 226 -1.25 -6.45 -4.79
N VAL A 227 -0.81 -5.95 -5.95
CA VAL A 227 -1.62 -5.13 -6.85
C VAL A 227 -2.83 -5.90 -7.40
N TYR A 228 -2.68 -7.20 -7.65
CA TYR A 228 -3.81 -8.04 -8.07
C TYR A 228 -4.95 -8.03 -7.04
N TYR A 229 -4.61 -8.20 -5.75
CA TYR A 229 -5.61 -8.17 -4.69
C TYR A 229 -6.18 -6.77 -4.45
N LEU A 230 -5.35 -5.73 -4.58
CA LEU A 230 -5.80 -4.34 -4.51
C LEU A 230 -6.82 -4.03 -5.59
N MET A 231 -6.56 -4.43 -6.85
CA MET A 231 -7.49 -4.22 -7.96
C MET A 231 -8.80 -4.97 -7.74
N ASN A 232 -8.76 -6.21 -7.25
CA ASN A 232 -9.97 -6.96 -6.93
C ASN A 232 -10.81 -6.31 -5.83
N LEU A 233 -10.18 -5.83 -4.74
CA LEU A 233 -10.89 -5.19 -3.64
C LEU A 233 -11.52 -3.84 -4.03
N CYS A 234 -10.88 -3.12 -4.94
CA CYS A 234 -11.37 -1.84 -5.44
C CYS A 234 -12.41 -2.00 -6.57
N SER A 235 -12.52 -3.19 -7.17
CA SER A 235 -13.46 -3.48 -8.25
C SER A 235 -14.84 -3.87 -7.71
N LEU A 236 -15.89 -3.62 -8.50
CA LEU A 236 -17.27 -4.00 -8.14
C LEU A 236 -17.49 -5.50 -7.97
N SER A 237 -16.63 -6.29 -8.59
CA SER A 237 -16.69 -7.75 -8.58
C SER A 237 -16.00 -8.39 -7.38
N MET A 238 -16.06 -7.78 -6.24
CA MET A 238 -15.45 -8.25 -4.96
C MET A 238 -15.66 -9.74 -4.63
N GLN A 239 -16.38 -10.48 -5.46
CA GLN A 239 -16.82 -11.85 -5.21
C GLN A 239 -15.71 -12.89 -5.16
N ASN A 240 -14.49 -12.57 -5.64
CA ASN A 240 -13.46 -13.59 -5.84
C ASN A 240 -12.28 -13.55 -4.85
N VAL A 241 -12.22 -12.59 -3.96
CA VAL A 241 -11.11 -12.50 -3.00
C VAL A 241 -11.62 -12.53 -1.56
N GLY A 242 -11.45 -13.69 -0.92
CA GLY A 242 -11.83 -13.86 0.49
C GLY A 242 -10.87 -13.12 1.43
N VAL A 243 -11.38 -12.62 2.55
CA VAL A 243 -10.60 -11.98 3.62
C VAL A 243 -9.39 -12.85 4.03
N ILE A 244 -9.61 -14.17 4.14
CA ILE A 244 -8.55 -15.13 4.52
C ILE A 244 -7.43 -15.14 3.48
N GLN A 245 -7.75 -15.07 2.18
CA GLN A 245 -6.74 -15.03 1.11
C GLN A 245 -5.88 -13.78 1.21
N VAL A 246 -6.49 -12.61 1.44
CA VAL A 246 -5.76 -11.35 1.63
C VAL A 246 -4.84 -11.43 2.84
N LEU A 247 -5.34 -11.94 3.97
CA LEU A 247 -4.55 -12.07 5.20
C LEU A 247 -3.36 -13.02 5.03
N LEU A 248 -3.59 -14.18 4.42
CA LEU A 248 -2.53 -15.16 4.15
C LEU A 248 -1.49 -14.60 3.18
N TYR A 249 -1.95 -13.92 2.12
CA TYR A 249 -1.07 -13.29 1.16
C TYR A 249 -0.23 -12.17 1.79
N ALA A 250 -0.88 -11.21 2.44
CA ALA A 250 -0.20 -10.07 3.05
C ALA A 250 0.78 -10.53 4.15
N GLY A 251 0.34 -11.44 5.03
CA GLY A 251 1.18 -12.02 6.08
C GLY A 251 2.37 -12.79 5.51
N GLY A 252 2.13 -13.65 4.52
CA GLY A 252 3.17 -14.40 3.83
C GLY A 252 4.19 -13.48 3.14
N THR A 253 3.73 -12.46 2.43
CA THR A 253 4.61 -11.48 1.77
C THR A 253 5.47 -10.72 2.77
N VAL A 254 4.90 -10.28 3.89
CA VAL A 254 5.66 -9.60 4.95
C VAL A 254 6.72 -10.54 5.54
N LEU A 255 6.36 -11.78 5.87
CA LEU A 255 7.31 -12.77 6.41
C LEU A 255 8.46 -13.06 5.45
N VAL A 256 8.16 -13.31 4.17
CA VAL A 256 9.18 -13.52 3.13
C VAL A 256 10.08 -12.29 2.99
N SER A 257 9.50 -11.09 2.98
CA SER A 257 10.24 -9.84 2.87
C SER A 257 11.19 -9.61 4.05
N VAL A 258 10.76 -9.92 5.27
CA VAL A 258 11.62 -9.89 6.47
C VAL A 258 12.76 -10.89 6.32
N GLY A 259 12.47 -12.12 5.90
CA GLY A 259 13.47 -13.16 5.67
C GLY A 259 14.54 -12.73 4.66
N VAL A 260 14.09 -12.24 3.50
CA VAL A 260 14.97 -11.73 2.43
C VAL A 260 15.82 -10.55 2.91
N ALA A 261 15.22 -9.61 3.64
CA ALA A 261 15.92 -8.47 4.21
C ALA A 261 17.03 -8.90 5.19
N LEU A 262 16.74 -9.85 6.08
CA LEU A 262 17.71 -10.37 7.03
C LEU A 262 18.84 -11.14 6.34
N VAL A 263 18.51 -12.01 5.39
CA VAL A 263 19.52 -12.78 4.62
C VAL A 263 20.43 -11.83 3.83
N SER A 264 19.88 -10.80 3.15
CA SER A 264 20.65 -9.84 2.38
C SER A 264 21.69 -9.09 3.23
N LEU A 265 21.36 -8.81 4.49
CA LEU A 265 22.26 -8.17 5.44
C LEU A 265 23.30 -9.17 5.99
N PHE A 266 22.92 -10.41 6.25
CA PHE A 266 23.82 -11.46 6.77
C PHE A 266 24.91 -11.81 5.76
N VAL A 267 24.53 -12.08 4.52
CA VAL A 267 25.48 -12.42 3.44
C VAL A 267 26.55 -11.34 3.29
N ARG A 268 26.19 -10.08 3.42
CA ARG A 268 27.13 -8.96 3.27
C ARG A 268 28.06 -8.74 4.46
N THR A 269 27.64 -9.16 5.66
CA THR A 269 28.54 -9.10 6.83
C THR A 269 29.56 -10.26 6.84
N ALA A 270 29.24 -11.37 6.18
CA ALA A 270 30.14 -12.51 6.04
C ALA A 270 31.21 -12.32 4.96
N VAL A 271 30.98 -11.40 4.01
CA VAL A 271 31.92 -11.12 2.87
C VAL A 271 32.87 -9.94 3.16
N ARG A 272 32.65 -9.20 4.24
CA ARG A 272 33.55 -8.15 4.74
C ARG A 272 34.39 -8.63 5.91
#